data_cbc94e9c876e0388cd324e3bced2a412
#
_entry.id   cbc94e9c876e0388cd324e3bced2a412
#
_cell.length_a   1.000
_cell.length_b   1.000
_cell.length_c   1.000
_cell.angle_alpha   90.00
_cell.angle_beta   90.00
_cell.angle_gamma   90.00
#
_symmetry.space_group_name_H-M   'P 1'
#
loop_
_entity.id
_entity.type
_entity.pdbx_description
1 polymer ?
#
loop_
_entity_poly.entity_id
_entity_poly.type
_entity_poly.pdbx_seq_one_letter_code
_entity_poly.pdbx_strand_id
1 'polypeptide(L)'
;MTARNFPIRRGALAALGLMLGLILPAAGFAQISPEAAGTAAVAPARTADPSLFKDLGGLPVIERVVSDFVAAMLADERIKHTFAGTNLQRLDKMLVEQFCQISGGGCAYTGDAMKEVHQGLKLTNAHFNALVEDLQLAMDKNGIPSRTQNRLLALLAPMQRDTVTR
;
A
#
# COMPACT_ATOMS: atom_id res chain seq x y z
N MET A 1 -23.38 -46.51 9.35
CA MET A 1 -22.92 -47.70 8.63
C MET A 1 -21.96 -47.21 7.59
N THR A 2 -20.68 -47.40 7.57
CA THR A 2 -19.78 -48.44 8.06
C THR A 2 -18.39 -47.81 8.26
N ALA A 3 -17.82 -48.03 9.41
CA ALA A 3 -16.44 -47.70 9.73
C ALA A 3 -15.49 -48.73 9.05
N ARG A 4 -14.35 -48.28 8.55
CA ARG A 4 -13.24 -49.14 8.16
C ARG A 4 -12.02 -48.82 8.96
N ASN A 5 -11.74 -49.68 9.93
CA ASN A 5 -10.48 -49.82 10.67
C ASN A 5 -9.37 -50.33 9.75
N PHE A 6 -8.17 -49.77 9.91
CA PHE A 6 -6.93 -50.39 9.41
C PHE A 6 -5.97 -50.65 10.53
N PRO A 7 -5.31 -51.81 10.59
CA PRO A 7 -4.55 -52.25 11.76
C PRO A 7 -3.10 -51.84 11.74
N ILE A 8 -2.60 -51.66 12.95
CA ILE A 8 -1.20 -51.47 13.35
C ILE A 8 -0.43 -52.76 13.13
N ARG A 9 0.72 -52.70 12.46
CA ARG A 9 1.74 -53.76 12.54
C ARG A 9 2.96 -53.29 13.33
N ARG A 10 3.10 -53.90 14.50
CA ARG A 10 4.35 -53.96 15.29
C ARG A 10 5.28 -55.02 14.69
N GLY A 11 6.56 -54.73 14.54
CA GLY A 11 7.61 -55.69 14.25
C GLY A 11 8.87 -55.22 14.91
N ALA A 12 9.16 -55.84 16.06
CA ALA A 12 10.45 -55.78 16.73
C ALA A 12 11.37 -56.84 16.14
N LEU A 13 12.65 -56.56 16.05
CA LEU A 13 13.71 -57.52 16.41
C LEU A 13 15.09 -56.87 16.36
N ALA A 14 15.82 -57.12 17.41
CA ALA A 14 17.17 -56.69 17.70
C ALA A 14 18.23 -57.47 16.89
N ALA A 15 19.34 -56.84 16.62
CA ALA A 15 20.62 -57.55 16.46
C ALA A 15 21.80 -56.68 16.87
N LEU A 16 22.54 -57.18 17.81
CA LEU A 16 23.77 -56.74 18.41
C LEU A 16 24.92 -56.94 17.41
N GLY A 17 25.83 -55.98 17.24
CA GLY A 17 27.03 -56.11 16.43
C GLY A 17 28.13 -55.16 16.89
N LEU A 18 29.16 -55.73 17.44
CA LEU A 18 30.33 -55.20 18.15
C LEU A 18 31.40 -54.66 17.20
N MET A 19 32.12 -53.63 17.64
CA MET A 19 33.53 -53.29 17.37
C MET A 19 33.96 -52.80 15.97
N LEU A 20 34.51 -51.63 15.85
CA LEU A 20 35.98 -51.40 15.76
C LEU A 20 36.22 -49.89 15.58
N GLY A 21 37.06 -49.30 16.40
CA GLY A 21 37.45 -47.91 16.34
C GLY A 21 38.35 -47.62 15.15
N LEU A 22 38.03 -46.52 14.47
CA LEU A 22 38.99 -45.85 13.59
C LEU A 22 38.93 -44.34 13.92
N ILE A 23 40.01 -43.88 14.53
CA ILE A 23 40.23 -42.46 14.79
C ILE A 23 40.56 -41.80 13.45
N LEU A 24 39.68 -40.95 12.94
CA LEU A 24 39.93 -40.04 11.82
C LEU A 24 39.99 -38.60 12.33
N PRO A 25 40.92 -37.77 11.81
CA PRO A 25 41.13 -36.44 12.31
C PRO A 25 39.92 -35.52 12.00
N ALA A 26 39.63 -34.67 12.96
CA ALA A 26 38.60 -33.63 12.87
C ALA A 26 38.91 -32.69 11.71
N ALA A 27 38.24 -32.87 10.58
CA ALA A 27 38.10 -31.84 9.59
C ALA A 27 37.10 -30.83 10.15
N GLY A 28 37.58 -29.61 10.37
CA GLY A 28 36.73 -28.52 10.84
C GLY A 28 35.54 -28.29 9.94
N PHE A 29 34.37 -28.64 10.41
CA PHE A 29 33.14 -28.14 9.82
C PHE A 29 33.06 -26.65 10.17
N ALA A 30 33.34 -25.80 9.17
CA ALA A 30 32.98 -24.42 9.24
C ALA A 30 31.46 -24.37 9.52
N GLN A 31 31.10 -23.91 10.70
CA GLN A 31 29.73 -23.59 11.05
C GLN A 31 29.28 -22.45 10.11
N ILE A 32 28.47 -22.80 9.11
CA ILE A 32 27.71 -21.82 8.37
C ILE A 32 26.66 -21.30 9.37
N SER A 33 26.98 -20.18 10.00
CA SER A 33 25.98 -19.41 10.73
C SER A 33 24.82 -19.14 9.78
N PRO A 34 23.56 -19.38 10.17
CA PRO A 34 22.44 -18.88 9.41
C PRO A 34 22.51 -17.35 9.45
N GLU A 35 23.01 -16.80 8.36
CA GLU A 35 23.00 -15.36 8.09
C GLU A 35 21.59 -14.87 8.31
N ALA A 36 21.46 -13.96 9.26
CA ALA A 36 20.23 -13.31 9.65
C ALA A 36 19.40 -12.95 8.41
N ALA A 37 18.19 -13.49 8.35
CA ALA A 37 17.17 -13.04 7.43
C ALA A 37 17.14 -11.53 7.53
N GLY A 38 17.64 -10.86 6.49
CA GLY A 38 17.65 -9.43 6.39
C GLY A 38 16.20 -8.96 6.58
N THR A 39 15.92 -8.38 7.72
CA THR A 39 14.78 -7.49 7.88
C THR A 39 14.90 -6.48 6.75
N ALA A 40 14.07 -6.66 5.71
CA ALA A 40 13.91 -5.64 4.69
C ALA A 40 13.61 -4.36 5.46
N ALA A 41 14.58 -3.46 5.47
CA ALA A 41 14.42 -2.15 6.07
C ALA A 41 13.22 -1.53 5.33
N VAL A 42 12.08 -1.50 6.01
CA VAL A 42 10.94 -0.67 5.59
C VAL A 42 11.53 0.72 5.46
N ALA A 43 11.62 1.20 4.22
CA ALA A 43 12.08 2.55 3.95
C ALA A 43 11.29 3.47 4.90
N PRO A 44 11.97 4.36 5.65
CA PRO A 44 11.28 5.18 6.61
C PRO A 44 10.14 5.90 5.89
N ALA A 45 8.91 5.69 6.36
CA ALA A 45 7.77 6.46 5.91
C ALA A 45 8.22 7.91 5.94
N ARG A 46 8.21 8.59 4.78
CA ARG A 46 8.62 9.99 4.70
C ARG A 46 7.82 10.72 5.76
N THR A 47 8.49 11.24 6.77
CA THR A 47 7.86 12.03 7.82
C THR A 47 7.06 13.12 7.14
N ALA A 48 5.76 13.19 7.45
CA ALA A 48 4.88 14.21 6.90
C ALA A 48 5.53 15.58 7.13
N ASP A 49 5.71 16.33 6.04
CA ASP A 49 6.36 17.65 6.10
C ASP A 49 5.28 18.72 6.37
N PRO A 50 5.20 19.25 7.60
CA PRO A 50 4.14 20.22 7.94
C PRO A 50 4.24 21.52 7.12
N SER A 51 5.37 21.78 6.45
CA SER A 51 5.48 22.90 5.53
C SER A 51 4.60 22.72 4.31
N LEU A 52 4.40 21.48 3.84
CA LEU A 52 3.53 21.20 2.68
C LEU A 52 2.07 21.57 2.98
N PHE A 53 1.55 21.18 4.16
CA PHE A 53 0.21 21.54 4.57
C PHE A 53 -0.03 23.06 4.57
N LYS A 54 0.96 23.82 5.09
CA LYS A 54 0.93 25.28 5.07
C LYS A 54 0.98 25.84 3.64
N ASP A 55 1.88 25.29 2.81
CA ASP A 55 2.08 25.72 1.43
C ASP A 55 0.85 25.42 0.54
N LEU A 56 0.06 24.38 0.89
CA LEU A 56 -1.24 24.10 0.29
C LEU A 56 -2.35 25.08 0.72
N GLY A 57 -2.10 25.89 1.73
CA GLY A 57 -3.09 26.85 2.27
C GLY A 57 -3.92 26.32 3.43
N GLY A 58 -3.52 25.17 4.01
CA GLY A 58 -4.23 24.55 5.14
C GLY A 58 -5.55 23.89 4.77
N LEU A 59 -6.28 23.45 5.80
CA LEU A 59 -7.51 22.67 5.63
C LEU A 59 -8.57 23.37 4.74
N PRO A 60 -8.87 24.67 4.89
CA PRO A 60 -9.90 25.31 4.07
C PRO A 60 -9.58 25.34 2.57
N VAL A 61 -8.29 25.35 2.19
CA VAL A 61 -7.90 25.28 0.78
C VAL A 61 -7.94 23.84 0.29
N ILE A 62 -7.50 22.88 1.10
CA ILE A 62 -7.60 21.45 0.79
C ILE A 62 -9.05 21.05 0.53
N GLU A 63 -10.02 21.51 1.34
CA GLU A 63 -11.46 21.26 1.15
C GLU A 63 -11.94 21.78 -0.20
N ARG A 64 -11.55 23.00 -0.60
CA ARG A 64 -11.90 23.53 -1.93
C ARG A 64 -11.25 22.75 -3.07
N VAL A 65 -9.97 22.43 -2.93
CA VAL A 65 -9.26 21.61 -3.93
C VAL A 65 -9.95 20.28 -4.11
N VAL A 66 -10.31 19.59 -3.02
CA VAL A 66 -11.00 18.29 -3.08
C VAL A 66 -12.39 18.43 -3.73
N SER A 67 -13.16 19.44 -3.37
CA SER A 67 -14.47 19.70 -4.00
C SER A 67 -14.36 19.91 -5.52
N ASP A 68 -13.39 20.72 -5.96
CA ASP A 68 -13.13 20.95 -7.38
C ASP A 68 -12.59 19.69 -8.08
N PHE A 69 -11.76 18.91 -7.40
CA PHE A 69 -11.22 17.64 -7.88
C PHE A 69 -12.33 16.60 -8.08
N VAL A 70 -13.22 16.41 -7.10
CA VAL A 70 -14.37 15.50 -7.23
C VAL A 70 -15.26 15.93 -8.41
N ALA A 71 -15.50 17.23 -8.57
CA ALA A 71 -16.26 17.74 -9.71
C ALA A 71 -15.58 17.43 -11.06
N ALA A 72 -14.25 17.58 -11.14
CA ALA A 72 -13.47 17.27 -12.35
C ALA A 72 -13.54 15.78 -12.68
N MET A 73 -13.29 14.89 -11.72
CA MET A 73 -13.37 13.43 -11.89
C MET A 73 -14.74 12.96 -12.41
N LEU A 74 -15.83 13.57 -11.93
CA LEU A 74 -17.19 13.22 -12.35
C LEU A 74 -17.53 13.77 -13.73
N ALA A 75 -16.80 14.78 -14.22
CA ALA A 75 -16.94 15.35 -15.55
C ALA A 75 -16.03 14.67 -16.59
N ASP A 76 -14.94 14.01 -16.17
CA ASP A 76 -13.98 13.38 -17.07
C ASP A 76 -14.53 12.05 -17.62
N GLU A 77 -14.81 12.02 -18.93
CA GLU A 77 -15.31 10.84 -19.65
C GLU A 77 -14.39 9.61 -19.51
N ARG A 78 -13.09 9.83 -19.27
CA ARG A 78 -12.10 8.77 -19.14
C ARG A 78 -12.28 7.96 -17.86
N ILE A 79 -12.74 8.58 -16.76
CA ILE A 79 -12.75 7.97 -15.42
C ILE A 79 -14.09 8.03 -14.70
N LYS A 80 -15.03 8.91 -15.09
CA LYS A 80 -16.31 9.12 -14.39
C LYS A 80 -17.09 7.83 -14.12
N HIS A 81 -17.00 6.86 -15.03
CA HIS A 81 -17.69 5.57 -14.91
C HIS A 81 -17.19 4.72 -13.73
N THR A 82 -15.95 4.93 -13.26
CA THR A 82 -15.36 4.21 -12.13
C THR A 82 -15.96 4.65 -10.79
N PHE A 83 -16.63 5.79 -10.75
CA PHE A 83 -17.30 6.34 -9.57
C PHE A 83 -18.80 6.02 -9.51
N ALA A 84 -19.31 5.20 -10.45
CA ALA A 84 -20.72 4.79 -10.45
C ALA A 84 -21.08 4.07 -9.14
N GLY A 85 -22.09 4.59 -8.43
CA GLY A 85 -22.50 4.03 -7.13
C GLY A 85 -21.65 4.44 -5.93
N THR A 86 -20.62 5.26 -6.11
CA THR A 86 -19.78 5.77 -5.00
C THR A 86 -20.56 6.76 -4.15
N ASN A 87 -20.45 6.65 -2.83
CA ASN A 87 -20.93 7.68 -1.91
C ASN A 87 -19.98 8.89 -1.98
N LEU A 88 -20.40 9.92 -2.71
CA LEU A 88 -19.57 11.11 -2.98
C LEU A 88 -19.25 11.92 -1.72
N GLN A 89 -20.15 11.98 -0.74
CA GLN A 89 -19.88 12.68 0.53
C GLN A 89 -18.78 11.97 1.32
N ARG A 90 -18.80 10.63 1.33
CA ARG A 90 -17.74 9.84 1.95
C ARG A 90 -16.42 10.01 1.19
N LEU A 91 -16.46 9.99 -0.14
CA LEU A 91 -15.27 10.18 -0.99
C LEU A 91 -14.61 11.53 -0.70
N ASP A 92 -15.39 12.62 -0.72
CA ASP A 92 -14.92 13.98 -0.41
C ASP A 92 -14.21 14.01 0.96
N LYS A 93 -14.89 13.54 2.01
CA LYS A 93 -14.33 13.47 3.35
C LYS A 93 -13.01 12.68 3.39
N MET A 94 -12.96 11.51 2.75
CA MET A 94 -11.75 10.66 2.75
C MET A 94 -10.59 11.33 2.03
N LEU A 95 -10.83 12.02 0.93
CA LEU A 95 -9.80 12.77 0.21
C LEU A 95 -9.28 13.97 1.03
N VAL A 96 -10.15 14.71 1.70
CA VAL A 96 -9.73 15.79 2.60
C VAL A 96 -8.86 15.27 3.73
N GLU A 97 -9.27 14.20 4.40
CA GLU A 97 -8.50 13.57 5.48
C GLU A 97 -7.14 13.08 4.96
N GLN A 98 -7.12 12.42 3.81
CA GLN A 98 -5.90 11.88 3.22
C GLN A 98 -4.93 13.01 2.85
N PHE A 99 -5.37 14.04 2.14
CA PHE A 99 -4.49 15.14 1.74
C PHE A 99 -3.98 15.92 2.94
N CYS A 100 -4.82 16.15 3.95
CA CYS A 100 -4.40 16.75 5.21
C CYS A 100 -3.35 15.89 5.93
N GLN A 101 -3.58 14.58 6.05
CA GLN A 101 -2.64 13.68 6.74
C GLN A 101 -1.29 13.61 6.03
N ILE A 102 -1.26 13.33 4.72
CA ILE A 102 0.00 13.13 3.99
C ILE A 102 0.80 14.42 3.82
N SER A 103 0.15 15.59 3.86
CA SER A 103 0.81 16.89 3.81
C SER A 103 1.33 17.38 5.17
N GLY A 104 1.05 16.65 6.25
CA GLY A 104 1.51 17.02 7.59
C GLY A 104 0.56 17.95 8.36
N GLY A 105 -0.72 17.99 8.01
CA GLY A 105 -1.76 18.79 8.66
C GLY A 105 -2.27 18.22 10.00
N GLY A 106 -1.76 17.04 10.43
CA GLY A 106 -2.15 16.44 11.71
C GLY A 106 -3.51 15.75 11.71
N CYS A 107 -4.19 15.64 10.56
CA CYS A 107 -5.44 14.88 10.43
C CYS A 107 -5.16 13.37 10.49
N ALA A 108 -6.17 12.59 10.89
CA ALA A 108 -6.16 11.14 10.78
C ALA A 108 -7.02 10.71 9.60
N TYR A 109 -6.47 9.90 8.70
CA TYR A 109 -7.25 9.25 7.66
C TYR A 109 -8.06 8.10 8.28
N THR A 110 -9.38 8.16 8.12
CA THR A 110 -10.32 7.18 8.70
C THR A 110 -10.91 6.23 7.66
N GLY A 111 -10.41 6.28 6.42
CA GLY A 111 -10.84 5.41 5.34
C GLY A 111 -10.13 4.05 5.34
N ASP A 112 -10.57 3.20 4.42
CA ASP A 112 -9.97 1.89 4.19
C ASP A 112 -8.65 2.02 3.41
N ALA A 113 -7.83 0.96 3.39
CA ALA A 113 -6.58 0.97 2.65
C ALA A 113 -6.80 1.12 1.13
N MET A 114 -5.87 1.79 0.42
CA MET A 114 -5.97 2.05 -1.02
C MET A 114 -6.27 0.80 -1.84
N LYS A 115 -5.61 -0.31 -1.53
CA LYS A 115 -5.83 -1.58 -2.22
C LYS A 115 -7.26 -2.09 -2.06
N GLU A 116 -7.85 -1.92 -0.88
CA GLU A 116 -9.20 -2.41 -0.55
C GLU A 116 -10.28 -1.58 -1.25
N VAL A 117 -10.18 -0.26 -1.19
CA VAL A 117 -11.16 0.64 -1.83
C VAL A 117 -11.14 0.60 -3.35
N HIS A 118 -10.03 0.15 -3.96
CA HIS A 118 -9.90 0.06 -5.42
C HIS A 118 -10.04 -1.38 -5.93
N GLN A 119 -10.25 -2.35 -5.03
CA GLN A 119 -10.39 -3.75 -5.42
C GLN A 119 -11.60 -3.95 -6.34
N GLY A 120 -11.37 -4.63 -7.47
CA GLY A 120 -12.43 -4.95 -8.42
C GLY A 120 -12.79 -3.85 -9.41
N LEU A 121 -12.28 -2.63 -9.25
CA LEU A 121 -12.55 -1.51 -10.16
C LEU A 121 -11.83 -1.62 -11.51
N LYS A 122 -10.87 -2.55 -11.64
CA LYS A 122 -10.09 -2.80 -12.86
C LYS A 122 -9.41 -1.52 -13.41
N LEU A 123 -8.87 -0.72 -12.51
CA LEU A 123 -8.22 0.54 -12.86
C LEU A 123 -6.93 0.29 -13.63
N THR A 124 -6.68 1.14 -14.62
CA THR A 124 -5.50 1.12 -15.47
C THR A 124 -4.59 2.31 -15.16
N ASN A 125 -3.35 2.27 -15.68
CA ASN A 125 -2.45 3.43 -15.63
C ASN A 125 -3.07 4.67 -16.30
N ALA A 126 -3.86 4.49 -17.37
CA ALA A 126 -4.54 5.60 -18.04
C ALA A 126 -5.57 6.26 -17.12
N HIS A 127 -6.33 5.47 -16.34
CA HIS A 127 -7.27 6.02 -15.35
C HIS A 127 -6.54 6.77 -14.23
N PHE A 128 -5.42 6.22 -13.76
CA PHE A 128 -4.60 6.88 -12.73
C PHE A 128 -4.03 8.21 -13.23
N ASN A 129 -3.53 8.25 -14.46
CA ASN A 129 -3.00 9.48 -15.05
C ASN A 129 -4.09 10.54 -15.23
N ALA A 130 -5.28 10.15 -15.71
CA ALA A 130 -6.43 11.06 -15.82
C ALA A 130 -6.79 11.68 -14.46
N LEU A 131 -6.82 10.84 -13.41
CA LEU A 131 -7.05 11.30 -12.05
C LEU A 131 -6.00 12.33 -11.58
N VAL A 132 -4.72 12.11 -11.89
CA VAL A 132 -3.63 13.05 -11.57
C VAL A 132 -3.81 14.38 -12.30
N GLU A 133 -4.21 14.35 -13.57
CA GLU A 133 -4.49 15.55 -14.36
C GLU A 133 -5.65 16.35 -13.77
N ASP A 134 -6.75 15.69 -13.38
CA ASP A 134 -7.89 16.34 -12.73
C ASP A 134 -7.50 17.00 -11.40
N LEU A 135 -6.65 16.34 -10.61
CA LEU A 135 -6.13 16.92 -9.37
C LEU A 135 -5.26 18.15 -9.64
N GLN A 136 -4.41 18.12 -10.67
CA GLN A 136 -3.62 19.27 -11.06
C GLN A 136 -4.50 20.45 -11.48
N LEU A 137 -5.53 20.21 -12.29
CA LEU A 137 -6.51 21.23 -12.68
C LEU A 137 -7.22 21.84 -11.47
N ALA A 138 -7.62 21.01 -10.51
CA ALA A 138 -8.25 21.51 -9.27
C ALA A 138 -7.28 22.35 -8.43
N MET A 139 -6.02 21.95 -8.34
CA MET A 139 -5.00 22.72 -7.63
C MET A 139 -4.67 24.05 -8.34
N ASP A 140 -4.60 24.04 -9.68
CA ASP A 140 -4.41 25.27 -10.48
C ASP A 140 -5.55 26.25 -10.27
N LYS A 141 -6.79 25.77 -10.30
CA LYS A 141 -7.98 26.58 -10.03
C LYS A 141 -7.95 27.25 -8.66
N ASN A 142 -7.35 26.59 -7.67
CA ASN A 142 -7.20 27.10 -6.31
C ASN A 142 -5.88 27.86 -6.08
N GLY A 143 -5.14 28.17 -7.14
CA GLY A 143 -3.92 28.99 -7.08
C GLY A 143 -2.74 28.32 -6.39
N ILE A 144 -2.70 26.98 -6.31
CA ILE A 144 -1.57 26.25 -5.72
C ILE A 144 -0.38 26.28 -6.68
N PRO A 145 0.80 26.77 -6.27
CA PRO A 145 1.97 26.81 -7.13
C PRO A 145 2.42 25.41 -7.56
N SER A 146 2.85 25.22 -8.82
CA SER A 146 3.27 23.91 -9.38
C SER A 146 4.31 23.20 -8.52
N ARG A 147 5.21 23.91 -7.86
CA ARG A 147 6.19 23.32 -6.93
C ARG A 147 5.48 22.61 -5.75
N THR A 148 4.45 23.23 -5.20
CA THR A 148 3.66 22.67 -4.10
C THR A 148 2.82 21.48 -4.58
N GLN A 149 2.20 21.60 -5.77
CA GLN A 149 1.48 20.50 -6.41
C GLN A 149 2.37 19.27 -6.57
N ASN A 150 3.58 19.45 -7.13
CA ASN A 150 4.53 18.34 -7.32
C ASN A 150 4.92 17.65 -6.01
N ARG A 151 4.99 18.38 -4.89
CA ARG A 151 5.25 17.79 -3.56
C ARG A 151 4.09 16.91 -3.12
N LEU A 152 2.84 17.34 -3.30
CA LEU A 152 1.67 16.51 -2.99
C LEU A 152 1.61 15.28 -3.90
N LEU A 153 1.77 15.47 -5.20
CA LEU A 153 1.76 14.36 -6.18
C LEU A 153 2.86 13.33 -5.91
N ALA A 154 4.04 13.75 -5.46
CA ALA A 154 5.12 12.83 -5.07
C ALA A 154 4.78 11.95 -3.85
N LEU A 155 3.85 12.39 -2.98
CA LEU A 155 3.33 11.57 -1.88
C LEU A 155 2.24 10.61 -2.34
N LEU A 156 1.47 10.97 -3.36
CA LEU A 156 0.39 10.15 -3.92
C LEU A 156 0.91 9.09 -4.92
N ALA A 157 1.98 9.40 -5.66
CA ALA A 157 2.51 8.52 -6.71
C ALA A 157 2.80 7.07 -6.26
N PRO A 158 3.34 6.78 -5.08
CA PRO A 158 3.54 5.41 -4.61
C PRO A 158 2.25 4.60 -4.47
N MET A 159 1.10 5.26 -4.29
CA MET A 159 -0.21 4.60 -4.13
C MET A 159 -0.73 4.01 -5.45
N GLN A 160 -0.12 4.37 -6.59
CA GLN A 160 -0.45 3.78 -7.89
C GLN A 160 -0.44 2.24 -7.85
N ARG A 161 0.53 1.64 -7.14
CA ARG A 161 0.68 0.17 -7.05
C ARG A 161 -0.52 -0.51 -6.40
N ASP A 162 -1.17 0.18 -5.47
CA ASP A 162 -2.34 -0.33 -4.74
C ASP A 162 -3.66 0.02 -5.44
N THR A 163 -3.63 1.03 -6.32
CA THR A 163 -4.79 1.56 -7.04
C THR A 163 -4.96 0.88 -8.40
N VAL A 164 -3.88 0.71 -9.16
CA VAL A 164 -3.91 0.10 -10.50
C VAL A 164 -4.01 -1.41 -10.38
N THR A 165 -5.10 -1.98 -10.88
CA THR A 165 -5.42 -3.41 -10.74
C THR A 165 -5.44 -4.17 -12.07
N ARG A 166 -5.01 -3.51 -13.16
CA ARG A 166 -4.93 -4.06 -14.53
C ARG A 166 -3.63 -3.72 -15.21
#